data_aaa650c8a4fb494ecfe790253231aafc
#
_entry.id   aaa650c8a4fb494ecfe790253231aafc
#
_cell.length_a   1.000
_cell.length_b   1.000
_cell.length_c   1.000
_cell.angle_alpha   90.00
_cell.angle_beta   90.00
_cell.angle_gamma   90.00
#
_symmetry.space_group_name_H-M   'P 1'
#
loop_
_entity.id
_entity.type
_entity.pdbx_description
1 polymer ?
#
loop_
_entity_poly.entity_id
_entity_poly.type
_entity_poly.pdbx_seq_one_letter_code
_entity_poly.pdbx_strand_id
1 'polypeptide(L)'
;MPGVSEPIGAGVEEPPDRNGAFPRLDEERRARLRAVGRVRAVESGEILFREGDPSYDFFVVESGAVTIVQGYGHENRVVAVHGPHRFLGELNLLTGSPPYLTAVVRDPGEVIQVPTSRLIALAAENEDISNLILRAYLARREILIEAGAGVKLVGSRYSPDTRRLREFLARNRMPHQWMDLEDDEQADTLLRALGVEPADTPVVIGGGGVLRNPSNAEVAALLGLGSSGPPPALCDLVIVGGGPAGLAAAVYGASGGLDTQAIDAVAFGGQASTSARIENYLGFPTGISGSELAARAELQARRFGARLVVSAKAVGLAREDGHYAVEVAGGDVVNGRTVIVATGAQYNRLPVAELERYEGLSVYYAATQSEAQLCAGDPIVIVGGGNSAGQAAMFLSQHAASCHLLIRGDDLGKSMSRYLIDEIERRPQVQVLTNREVVGLTGESALEAITVTHTRTGDREELPARALFVFIGASPHTDWLRGHVAMDDHGFLLTGRDVLGEHLAAHAEERPFFLETSEPGIFAVGDVHSGSIKRVASAVGEGSMAVQLVHQRLAAG
;
A
#
# COMPACT_ATOMS: atom_id res chain seq x y z
N MET A 1 35.38 -3.32 -42.84
CA MET A 1 34.00 -3.02 -42.43
C MET A 1 33.91 -3.30 -40.95
N PRO A 2 33.55 -2.34 -40.08
CA PRO A 2 33.29 -2.67 -38.67
C PRO A 2 32.09 -3.60 -38.64
N GLY A 3 32.25 -4.74 -37.92
CA GLY A 3 31.21 -5.74 -37.80
C GLY A 3 29.95 -5.11 -37.21
N VAL A 4 28.82 -5.33 -37.89
CA VAL A 4 27.49 -5.02 -37.37
C VAL A 4 27.32 -5.88 -36.11
N SER A 5 27.41 -5.26 -34.92
CA SER A 5 27.08 -5.93 -33.68
C SER A 5 25.64 -6.45 -33.76
N GLU A 6 25.41 -7.72 -33.45
CA GLU A 6 24.06 -8.27 -33.44
C GLU A 6 23.14 -7.39 -32.62
N PRO A 7 21.91 -7.14 -33.08
CA PRO A 7 20.94 -6.34 -32.33
C PRO A 7 20.64 -6.99 -30.99
N ILE A 8 20.51 -6.19 -29.93
CA ILE A 8 20.20 -6.67 -28.59
C ILE A 8 18.88 -7.42 -28.60
N GLY A 9 18.89 -8.68 -28.16
CA GLY A 9 17.73 -9.57 -28.16
C GLY A 9 17.58 -10.37 -29.47
N ALA A 10 18.60 -10.42 -30.32
CA ALA A 10 18.61 -11.32 -31.47
C ALA A 10 18.34 -12.76 -31.01
N GLY A 11 17.40 -13.46 -31.67
CA GLY A 11 17.01 -14.83 -31.32
C GLY A 11 16.11 -14.99 -30.11
N VAL A 12 15.78 -13.92 -29.39
CA VAL A 12 14.79 -13.96 -28.30
C VAL A 12 13.37 -13.88 -28.89
N GLU A 13 12.55 -14.88 -28.55
CA GLU A 13 11.16 -14.91 -28.98
C GLU A 13 10.29 -13.93 -28.17
N GLU A 14 9.19 -13.50 -28.79
CA GLU A 14 8.18 -12.72 -28.08
C GLU A 14 7.55 -13.54 -26.93
N PRO A 15 7.40 -12.97 -25.73
CA PRO A 15 6.70 -13.68 -24.66
C PRO A 15 5.25 -13.96 -25.05
N PRO A 16 4.68 -15.12 -24.66
CA PRO A 16 3.26 -15.38 -24.82
C PRO A 16 2.43 -14.37 -24.01
N ASP A 17 1.21 -14.11 -24.45
CA ASP A 17 0.30 -13.29 -23.64
C ASP A 17 -0.14 -14.07 -22.41
N ARG A 18 0.40 -13.69 -21.24
CA ARG A 18 0.05 -14.28 -19.94
C ARG A 18 -0.92 -13.34 -19.24
N ASN A 19 -2.16 -13.78 -19.04
CA ASN A 19 -3.18 -13.03 -18.31
C ASN A 19 -3.44 -11.60 -18.83
N GLY A 20 -3.18 -11.32 -20.11
CA GLY A 20 -3.31 -9.99 -20.70
C GLY A 20 -2.09 -9.09 -20.49
N ALA A 21 -0.92 -9.65 -20.14
CA ALA A 21 0.31 -8.89 -20.01
C ALA A 21 0.85 -8.38 -21.36
N PHE A 22 0.73 -9.19 -22.42
CA PHE A 22 1.30 -8.90 -23.73
C PHE A 22 0.24 -8.97 -24.85
N PRO A 23 -0.90 -8.24 -24.72
CA PRO A 23 -1.97 -8.31 -25.69
C PRO A 23 -1.56 -7.66 -27.02
N ARG A 24 -2.17 -8.11 -28.11
CA ARG A 24 -2.10 -7.46 -29.41
C ARG A 24 -3.35 -6.61 -29.62
N LEU A 25 -3.12 -5.38 -30.06
CA LEU A 25 -4.20 -4.44 -30.41
C LEU A 25 -4.83 -4.85 -31.74
N ASP A 26 -6.15 -4.85 -31.82
CA ASP A 26 -6.88 -4.96 -33.06
C ASP A 26 -6.76 -3.65 -33.90
N GLU A 27 -7.26 -3.70 -35.14
CA GLU A 27 -7.19 -2.56 -36.06
C GLU A 27 -7.99 -1.37 -35.53
N GLU A 28 -9.12 -1.58 -34.89
CA GLU A 28 -9.97 -0.50 -34.40
C GLU A 28 -9.25 0.30 -33.31
N ARG A 29 -8.62 -0.37 -32.32
CA ARG A 29 -7.85 0.29 -31.28
C ARG A 29 -6.62 1.00 -31.82
N ARG A 30 -5.93 0.37 -32.77
CA ARG A 30 -4.76 1.00 -33.42
C ARG A 30 -5.16 2.25 -34.23
N ALA A 31 -6.28 2.22 -34.94
CA ALA A 31 -6.78 3.39 -35.67
C ALA A 31 -7.09 4.56 -34.73
N ARG A 32 -7.69 4.31 -33.57
CA ARG A 32 -7.92 5.35 -32.53
C ARG A 32 -6.60 5.91 -32.00
N LEU A 33 -5.60 5.07 -31.75
CA LEU A 33 -4.27 5.51 -31.29
C LEU A 33 -3.52 6.29 -32.35
N ARG A 34 -3.63 5.91 -33.67
CA ARG A 34 -3.09 6.69 -34.77
C ARG A 34 -3.71 8.08 -34.89
N ALA A 35 -5.00 8.21 -34.59
CA ALA A 35 -5.71 9.50 -34.65
C ALA A 35 -5.16 10.52 -33.63
N VAL A 36 -4.65 10.07 -32.49
CA VAL A 36 -4.09 10.95 -31.43
C VAL A 36 -2.57 10.93 -31.36
N GLY A 37 -1.91 10.02 -32.08
CA GLY A 37 -0.47 9.85 -32.18
C GLY A 37 0.09 10.20 -33.55
N ARG A 38 1.32 9.79 -33.78
CA ARG A 38 1.97 9.85 -35.10
C ARG A 38 2.62 8.51 -35.43
N VAL A 39 2.46 8.06 -36.67
CA VAL A 39 3.23 6.92 -37.18
C VAL A 39 4.59 7.44 -37.64
N ARG A 40 5.65 6.75 -37.25
CA ARG A 40 7.01 7.05 -37.68
C ARG A 40 7.84 5.78 -37.88
N ALA A 41 8.76 5.84 -38.83
CA ALA A 41 9.76 4.81 -39.02
C ALA A 41 10.78 4.83 -37.87
N VAL A 42 11.30 3.65 -37.56
CA VAL A 42 12.34 3.43 -36.55
C VAL A 42 13.41 2.49 -37.09
N GLU A 43 14.67 2.76 -36.71
CA GLU A 43 15.83 2.00 -37.15
C GLU A 43 16.37 1.07 -36.05
N SER A 44 17.05 0.00 -36.43
CA SER A 44 17.68 -0.91 -35.47
C SER A 44 18.71 -0.18 -34.58
N GLY A 45 18.63 -0.40 -33.28
CA GLY A 45 19.45 0.28 -32.27
C GLY A 45 18.92 1.62 -31.80
N GLU A 46 17.84 2.14 -32.40
CA GLU A 46 17.18 3.36 -31.93
C GLU A 46 16.57 3.13 -30.56
N ILE A 47 16.71 4.11 -29.66
CA ILE A 47 16.17 4.06 -28.31
C ILE A 47 14.88 4.87 -28.26
N LEU A 48 13.78 4.23 -27.90
CA LEU A 48 12.48 4.88 -27.78
C LEU A 48 12.33 5.61 -26.44
N PHE A 49 12.85 5.03 -25.37
CA PHE A 49 13.02 5.64 -24.04
C PHE A 49 14.11 4.91 -23.26
N ARG A 50 14.72 5.62 -22.31
CA ARG A 50 15.77 5.10 -21.43
C ARG A 50 15.30 5.00 -20.00
N GLU A 51 15.88 4.06 -19.27
CA GLU A 51 15.79 4.02 -17.81
C GLU A 51 16.12 5.38 -17.20
N GLY A 52 15.23 5.88 -16.32
CA GLY A 52 15.38 7.18 -15.66
C GLY A 52 14.93 8.41 -16.46
N ASP A 53 14.46 8.26 -17.68
CA ASP A 53 13.93 9.41 -18.44
C ASP A 53 12.78 10.08 -17.66
N PRO A 54 12.77 11.41 -17.51
CA PRO A 54 11.77 12.10 -16.70
C PRO A 54 10.36 12.04 -17.32
N SER A 55 10.27 11.80 -18.62
CA SER A 55 9.03 11.60 -19.37
C SER A 55 9.29 10.83 -20.65
N TYR A 56 8.31 10.05 -21.09
CA TYR A 56 8.36 9.33 -22.35
C TYR A 56 6.95 9.09 -22.91
N ASP A 57 6.88 8.75 -24.19
CA ASP A 57 5.63 8.51 -24.89
C ASP A 57 5.22 7.04 -24.83
N PHE A 58 3.96 6.77 -25.11
CA PHE A 58 3.44 5.44 -25.35
C PHE A 58 3.67 5.03 -26.80
N PHE A 59 4.07 3.79 -27.03
CA PHE A 59 4.37 3.28 -28.37
C PHE A 59 3.56 2.02 -28.67
N VAL A 60 3.09 1.93 -29.93
CA VAL A 60 2.55 0.70 -30.49
C VAL A 60 3.42 0.29 -31.66
N VAL A 61 3.88 -0.95 -31.69
CA VAL A 61 4.67 -1.50 -32.79
C VAL A 61 3.70 -1.83 -33.93
N GLU A 62 3.85 -1.16 -35.10
CA GLU A 62 3.10 -1.49 -36.32
C GLU A 62 3.81 -2.57 -37.12
N SER A 63 5.14 -2.45 -37.23
CA SER A 63 6.01 -3.45 -37.86
C SER A 63 7.39 -3.42 -37.21
N GLY A 64 8.18 -4.47 -37.40
CA GLY A 64 9.46 -4.63 -36.72
C GLY A 64 9.33 -5.20 -35.29
N ALA A 65 10.33 -4.95 -34.43
CA ALA A 65 10.31 -5.40 -33.05
C ALA A 65 11.13 -4.48 -32.14
N VAL A 66 10.68 -4.34 -30.89
CA VAL A 66 11.32 -3.54 -29.83
C VAL A 66 11.68 -4.45 -28.67
N THR A 67 12.91 -4.38 -28.19
CA THR A 67 13.41 -5.12 -27.03
C THR A 67 13.38 -4.23 -25.80
N ILE A 68 12.87 -4.75 -24.70
CA ILE A 68 12.93 -4.14 -23.37
C ILE A 68 14.14 -4.70 -22.65
N VAL A 69 15.03 -3.82 -22.21
CA VAL A 69 16.35 -4.15 -21.67
C VAL A 69 16.52 -3.53 -20.28
N GLN A 70 17.03 -4.31 -19.34
CA GLN A 70 17.51 -3.85 -18.05
C GLN A 70 19.02 -3.62 -18.11
N GLY A 71 19.50 -2.52 -17.51
CA GLY A 71 20.93 -2.21 -17.47
C GLY A 71 21.54 -1.98 -18.85
N TYR A 72 20.84 -1.24 -19.72
CA TYR A 72 21.29 -0.96 -21.08
C TYR A 72 22.68 -0.30 -21.11
N GLY A 73 23.55 -0.86 -21.93
CA GLY A 73 24.96 -0.39 -22.04
C GLY A 73 25.90 -1.03 -21.03
N HIS A 74 25.38 -1.85 -20.09
CA HIS A 74 26.17 -2.57 -19.07
C HIS A 74 25.85 -4.07 -19.10
N GLU A 75 24.74 -4.47 -18.48
CA GLU A 75 24.33 -5.88 -18.39
C GLU A 75 23.55 -6.35 -19.63
N ASN A 76 22.80 -5.44 -20.26
CA ASN A 76 21.97 -5.69 -21.43
C ASN A 76 21.02 -6.89 -21.26
N ARG A 77 20.46 -7.09 -20.05
CA ARG A 77 19.54 -8.19 -19.79
C ARG A 77 18.21 -7.95 -20.51
N VAL A 78 17.88 -8.82 -21.47
CA VAL A 78 16.60 -8.77 -22.17
C VAL A 78 15.48 -9.22 -21.25
N VAL A 79 14.46 -8.37 -21.08
CA VAL A 79 13.28 -8.62 -20.24
C VAL A 79 12.11 -9.10 -21.07
N ALA A 80 11.86 -8.43 -22.22
CA ALA A 80 10.77 -8.77 -23.13
C ALA A 80 11.08 -8.30 -24.56
N VAL A 81 10.38 -8.88 -25.53
CA VAL A 81 10.37 -8.42 -26.93
C VAL A 81 8.92 -8.13 -27.33
N HIS A 82 8.69 -6.97 -27.90
CA HIS A 82 7.40 -6.52 -28.41
C HIS A 82 7.44 -6.47 -29.94
N GLY A 83 6.74 -7.40 -30.57
CA GLY A 83 6.54 -7.42 -32.02
C GLY A 83 5.26 -6.70 -32.44
N PRO A 84 4.82 -6.86 -33.71
CA PRO A 84 3.72 -6.11 -34.29
C PRO A 84 2.43 -6.17 -33.48
N HIS A 85 1.78 -5.01 -33.38
CA HIS A 85 0.49 -4.75 -32.69
C HIS A 85 0.56 -4.83 -31.16
N ARG A 86 1.74 -4.98 -30.57
CA ARG A 86 1.97 -4.84 -29.13
C ARG A 86 2.33 -3.39 -28.79
N PHE A 87 2.09 -3.03 -27.55
CA PHE A 87 2.41 -1.70 -27.03
C PHE A 87 3.40 -1.75 -25.88
N LEU A 88 4.04 -0.62 -25.61
CA LEU A 88 4.99 -0.39 -24.53
C LEU A 88 4.88 1.06 -24.04
N GLY A 89 5.39 1.33 -22.84
CA GLY A 89 5.34 2.66 -22.24
C GLY A 89 4.19 2.88 -21.26
N GLU A 90 3.36 1.88 -20.99
CA GLU A 90 2.21 1.98 -20.07
C GLU A 90 2.60 2.09 -18.61
N LEU A 91 3.77 1.54 -18.19
CA LEU A 91 4.17 1.49 -16.79
C LEU A 91 4.26 2.87 -16.14
N ASN A 92 4.56 3.88 -16.93
CA ASN A 92 4.70 5.27 -16.49
C ASN A 92 3.43 6.10 -16.57
N LEU A 93 2.60 5.75 -17.53
CA LEU A 93 1.37 6.49 -17.84
C LEU A 93 0.44 6.66 -16.64
N LEU A 94 0.39 5.63 -15.81
CA LEU A 94 -0.55 5.53 -14.70
C LEU A 94 0.04 6.04 -13.37
N THR A 95 1.37 6.11 -13.27
CA THR A 95 2.06 6.49 -12.03
C THR A 95 2.84 7.80 -12.12
N GLY A 96 3.18 8.26 -13.33
CA GLY A 96 4.06 9.41 -13.54
C GLY A 96 5.54 9.14 -13.18
N SER A 97 5.90 7.87 -12.93
CA SER A 97 7.26 7.51 -12.51
C SER A 97 8.20 7.35 -13.70
N PRO A 98 9.52 7.58 -13.57
CA PRO A 98 10.50 7.28 -14.61
C PRO A 98 10.50 5.80 -14.99
N PRO A 99 10.85 5.43 -16.25
CA PRO A 99 10.95 4.04 -16.66
C PRO A 99 12.10 3.34 -15.94
N TYR A 100 11.87 2.08 -15.57
CA TYR A 100 12.89 1.22 -14.94
C TYR A 100 13.70 0.43 -15.95
N LEU A 101 13.35 0.50 -17.22
CA LEU A 101 13.88 -0.30 -18.30
C LEU A 101 14.05 0.59 -19.54
N THR A 102 14.94 0.18 -20.43
CA THR A 102 15.19 0.87 -21.71
C THR A 102 14.51 0.11 -22.83
N ALA A 103 13.84 0.82 -23.75
CA ALA A 103 13.26 0.27 -24.96
C ALA A 103 14.15 0.55 -26.17
N VAL A 104 14.63 -0.50 -26.81
CA VAL A 104 15.55 -0.44 -27.96
C VAL A 104 14.93 -1.14 -29.16
N VAL A 105 14.90 -0.49 -30.31
CA VAL A 105 14.44 -1.10 -31.57
C VAL A 105 15.41 -2.22 -31.97
N ARG A 106 14.89 -3.45 -32.04
CA ARG A 106 15.63 -4.62 -32.50
C ARG A 106 15.57 -4.72 -34.04
N ASP A 107 14.37 -4.81 -34.56
CA ASP A 107 14.12 -4.95 -35.98
C ASP A 107 13.48 -3.65 -36.49
N PRO A 108 14.02 -3.06 -37.56
CA PRO A 108 13.50 -1.80 -38.09
C PRO A 108 12.06 -1.95 -38.59
N GLY A 109 11.30 -0.86 -38.49
CA GLY A 109 9.88 -0.89 -38.84
C GLY A 109 9.19 0.45 -38.59
N GLU A 110 7.94 0.39 -38.17
CA GLU A 110 7.12 1.56 -37.86
C GLU A 110 6.48 1.42 -36.46
N VAL A 111 6.37 2.56 -35.77
CA VAL A 111 5.68 2.67 -34.51
C VAL A 111 4.65 3.80 -34.53
N ILE A 112 3.54 3.62 -33.80
CA ILE A 112 2.67 4.73 -33.45
C ILE A 112 3.22 5.30 -32.15
N GLN A 113 3.66 6.53 -32.13
CA GLN A 113 4.10 7.28 -30.96
C GLN A 113 2.98 8.17 -30.48
N VAL A 114 2.50 7.96 -29.26
CA VAL A 114 1.38 8.69 -28.65
C VAL A 114 1.87 9.44 -27.43
N PRO A 115 1.79 10.78 -27.43
CA PRO A 115 2.12 11.57 -26.24
C PRO A 115 1.25 11.16 -25.04
N THR A 116 1.88 11.06 -23.86
CA THR A 116 1.23 10.63 -22.62
C THR A 116 -0.07 11.38 -22.32
N SER A 117 -0.08 12.71 -22.49
CA SER A 117 -1.28 13.53 -22.25
C SER A 117 -2.45 13.18 -23.19
N ARG A 118 -2.16 12.86 -24.45
CA ARG A 118 -3.17 12.45 -25.43
C ARG A 118 -3.70 11.04 -25.15
N LEU A 119 -2.83 10.14 -24.69
CA LEU A 119 -3.25 8.80 -24.31
C LEU A 119 -4.17 8.83 -23.10
N ILE A 120 -3.85 9.63 -22.08
CA ILE A 120 -4.71 9.81 -20.91
C ILE A 120 -6.09 10.31 -21.31
N ALA A 121 -6.16 11.32 -22.19
CA ALA A 121 -7.43 11.83 -22.71
C ALA A 121 -8.21 10.74 -23.48
N LEU A 122 -7.55 10.01 -24.37
CA LEU A 122 -8.16 8.92 -25.13
C LEU A 122 -8.67 7.80 -24.20
N ALA A 123 -7.89 7.40 -23.20
CA ALA A 123 -8.28 6.38 -22.24
C ALA A 123 -9.45 6.82 -21.35
N ALA A 124 -9.61 8.12 -21.09
CA ALA A 124 -10.75 8.64 -20.35
C ALA A 124 -12.08 8.51 -21.14
N GLU A 125 -12.01 8.61 -22.46
CA GLU A 125 -13.16 8.51 -23.36
C GLU A 125 -13.43 7.08 -23.86
N ASN A 126 -12.47 6.17 -23.75
CA ASN A 126 -12.53 4.82 -24.32
C ASN A 126 -12.24 3.75 -23.26
N GLU A 127 -13.30 3.20 -22.69
CA GLU A 127 -13.22 2.20 -21.62
C GLU A 127 -12.44 0.94 -22.02
N ASP A 128 -12.61 0.46 -23.24
CA ASP A 128 -11.96 -0.75 -23.78
C ASP A 128 -10.43 -0.59 -23.86
N ILE A 129 -9.93 0.60 -24.29
CA ILE A 129 -8.49 0.93 -24.29
C ILE A 129 -7.97 1.08 -22.88
N SER A 130 -8.71 1.79 -22.01
CA SER A 130 -8.35 1.99 -20.61
C SER A 130 -8.20 0.67 -19.88
N ASN A 131 -9.19 -0.22 -19.98
CA ASN A 131 -9.18 -1.53 -19.33
C ASN A 131 -8.06 -2.44 -19.83
N LEU A 132 -7.77 -2.39 -21.14
CA LEU A 132 -6.70 -3.21 -21.72
C LEU A 132 -5.31 -2.74 -21.23
N ILE A 133 -5.05 -1.42 -21.24
CA ILE A 133 -3.78 -0.85 -20.75
C ILE A 133 -3.62 -1.13 -19.26
N LEU A 134 -4.67 -0.93 -18.46
CA LEU A 134 -4.63 -1.19 -17.01
C LEU A 134 -4.32 -2.65 -16.70
N ARG A 135 -4.97 -3.59 -17.42
CA ARG A 135 -4.72 -5.03 -17.24
C ARG A 135 -3.27 -5.38 -17.60
N ALA A 136 -2.78 -4.89 -18.72
CA ALA A 136 -1.39 -5.12 -19.12
C ALA A 136 -0.40 -4.53 -18.12
N TYR A 137 -0.65 -3.32 -17.62
CA TYR A 137 0.16 -2.69 -16.58
C TYR A 137 0.28 -3.55 -15.32
N LEU A 138 -0.85 -4.00 -14.77
CA LEU A 138 -0.87 -4.79 -13.54
C LEU A 138 -0.15 -6.14 -13.75
N ALA A 139 -0.46 -6.84 -14.85
CA ALA A 139 0.15 -8.14 -15.14
C ALA A 139 1.66 -8.04 -15.44
N ARG A 140 2.12 -7.04 -16.18
CA ARG A 140 3.55 -6.83 -16.45
C ARG A 140 4.32 -6.47 -15.19
N ARG A 141 3.72 -5.66 -14.30
CA ARG A 141 4.34 -5.31 -13.04
C ARG A 141 4.58 -6.54 -12.16
N GLU A 142 3.61 -7.46 -12.07
CA GLU A 142 3.81 -8.75 -11.39
C GLU A 142 4.95 -9.55 -12.01
N ILE A 143 4.98 -9.69 -13.34
CA ILE A 143 6.05 -10.40 -14.05
C ILE A 143 7.43 -9.78 -13.72
N LEU A 144 7.54 -8.46 -13.68
CA LEU A 144 8.79 -7.77 -13.34
C LEU A 144 9.22 -8.02 -11.90
N ILE A 145 8.26 -8.04 -10.95
CA ILE A 145 8.52 -8.35 -9.54
C ILE A 145 9.02 -9.81 -9.41
N GLU A 146 8.33 -10.77 -10.03
CA GLU A 146 8.73 -12.19 -10.02
C GLU A 146 10.10 -12.42 -10.68
N ALA A 147 10.39 -11.69 -11.74
CA ALA A 147 11.67 -11.78 -12.45
C ALA A 147 12.82 -11.08 -11.71
N GLY A 148 12.56 -10.36 -10.61
CA GLY A 148 13.55 -9.52 -9.94
C GLY A 148 14.14 -8.45 -10.87
N ALA A 149 13.33 -7.94 -11.81
CA ALA A 149 13.75 -6.89 -12.74
C ALA A 149 13.42 -5.51 -12.15
N GLY A 150 14.25 -4.51 -12.40
CA GLY A 150 14.04 -3.13 -11.93
C GLY A 150 15.14 -2.67 -10.97
N VAL A 151 14.75 -2.12 -9.84
CA VAL A 151 15.67 -1.56 -8.84
C VAL A 151 16.53 -2.67 -8.21
N LYS A 152 17.84 -2.44 -8.05
CA LYS A 152 18.71 -3.32 -7.27
C LYS A 152 18.92 -2.73 -5.88
N LEU A 153 18.70 -3.54 -4.86
CA LEU A 153 19.04 -3.24 -3.48
C LEU A 153 20.16 -4.18 -3.03
N VAL A 154 21.31 -3.63 -2.70
CA VAL A 154 22.47 -4.38 -2.21
C VAL A 154 22.67 -4.09 -0.72
N GLY A 155 22.61 -5.13 0.12
CA GLY A 155 22.75 -4.93 1.56
C GLY A 155 22.59 -6.22 2.36
N SER A 156 23.18 -6.23 3.56
CA SER A 156 23.15 -7.38 4.46
C SER A 156 21.74 -7.66 5.02
N ARG A 157 21.36 -8.94 5.11
CA ARG A 157 20.12 -9.40 5.78
C ARG A 157 20.03 -8.98 7.25
N TYR A 158 21.16 -8.73 7.88
CA TYR A 158 21.23 -8.33 9.28
C TYR A 158 21.10 -6.82 9.48
N SER A 159 21.19 -6.01 8.41
CA SER A 159 21.05 -4.56 8.48
C SER A 159 19.58 -4.13 8.66
N PRO A 160 19.26 -3.34 9.70
CA PRO A 160 17.93 -2.74 9.86
C PRO A 160 17.53 -1.84 8.67
N ASP A 161 18.50 -1.13 8.09
CA ASP A 161 18.27 -0.25 6.94
C ASP A 161 17.99 -1.03 5.66
N THR A 162 18.66 -2.17 5.44
CA THR A 162 18.31 -3.08 4.33
C THR A 162 16.87 -3.57 4.47
N ARG A 163 16.45 -3.98 5.67
CA ARG A 163 15.09 -4.44 5.94
C ARG A 163 14.07 -3.32 5.69
N ARG A 164 14.33 -2.11 6.19
CA ARG A 164 13.49 -0.92 5.98
C ARG A 164 13.28 -0.63 4.48
N LEU A 165 14.36 -0.66 3.70
CA LEU A 165 14.30 -0.39 2.26
C LEU A 165 13.60 -1.52 1.48
N ARG A 166 13.82 -2.78 1.84
CA ARG A 166 13.09 -3.92 1.26
C ARG A 166 11.58 -3.78 1.49
N GLU A 167 11.18 -3.49 2.73
CA GLU A 167 9.77 -3.26 3.07
C GLU A 167 9.21 -2.06 2.30
N PHE A 168 9.94 -0.95 2.23
CA PHE A 168 9.53 0.24 1.47
C PHE A 168 9.30 -0.08 -0.01
N LEU A 169 10.24 -0.75 -0.67
CA LEU A 169 10.12 -1.14 -2.08
C LEU A 169 8.95 -2.11 -2.30
N ALA A 170 8.81 -3.12 -1.44
CA ALA A 170 7.72 -4.09 -1.53
C ALA A 170 6.34 -3.44 -1.33
N ARG A 171 6.19 -2.59 -0.31
CA ARG A 171 4.92 -1.88 -0.04
C ARG A 171 4.52 -0.93 -1.15
N ASN A 172 5.51 -0.29 -1.80
CA ASN A 172 5.27 0.54 -2.99
C ASN A 172 5.17 -0.29 -4.28
N ARG A 173 5.18 -1.62 -4.17
CA ARG A 173 5.09 -2.55 -5.30
C ARG A 173 6.14 -2.28 -6.38
N MET A 174 7.33 -1.84 -5.94
CA MET A 174 8.44 -1.57 -6.84
C MET A 174 9.11 -2.89 -7.25
N PRO A 175 9.20 -3.18 -8.55
CA PRO A 175 10.01 -4.30 -9.01
C PRO A 175 11.46 -4.10 -8.56
N HIS A 176 11.99 -5.05 -7.79
CA HIS A 176 13.36 -4.93 -7.28
C HIS A 176 14.01 -6.30 -7.10
N GLN A 177 15.33 -6.31 -7.22
CA GLN A 177 16.20 -7.43 -6.89
C GLN A 177 16.97 -7.10 -5.61
N TRP A 178 16.85 -7.94 -4.59
CA TRP A 178 17.71 -7.82 -3.44
C TRP A 178 18.92 -8.76 -3.59
N MET A 179 20.12 -8.22 -3.41
CA MET A 179 21.39 -8.90 -3.42
C MET A 179 21.93 -8.87 -1.98
N ASP A 180 21.99 -10.05 -1.35
CA ASP A 180 22.44 -10.19 0.03
C ASP A 180 23.96 -10.28 0.10
N LEU A 181 24.57 -9.37 0.84
CA LEU A 181 26.03 -9.35 1.02
C LEU A 181 26.59 -10.60 1.72
N GLU A 182 25.73 -11.38 2.40
CA GLU A 182 26.17 -12.56 3.12
C GLU A 182 26.28 -13.79 2.20
N ASP A 183 25.50 -13.83 1.08
CA ASP A 183 25.37 -15.03 0.25
C ASP A 183 25.66 -14.79 -1.24
N ASP A 184 25.66 -13.53 -1.71
CA ASP A 184 25.77 -13.20 -3.13
C ASP A 184 27.16 -12.61 -3.47
N GLU A 185 28.05 -13.44 -4.05
CA GLU A 185 29.37 -12.99 -4.49
C GLU A 185 29.32 -11.87 -5.55
N GLN A 186 28.22 -11.75 -6.30
CA GLN A 186 28.04 -10.68 -7.29
C GLN A 186 27.77 -9.33 -6.60
N ALA A 187 27.20 -9.35 -5.39
CA ALA A 187 26.97 -8.14 -4.61
C ALA A 187 28.29 -7.40 -4.31
N ASP A 188 29.27 -8.12 -3.82
CA ASP A 188 30.61 -7.61 -3.52
C ASP A 188 31.31 -7.04 -4.77
N THR A 189 31.21 -7.77 -5.89
CA THR A 189 31.77 -7.34 -7.17
C THR A 189 31.14 -6.05 -7.67
N LEU A 190 29.81 -5.94 -7.54
CA LEU A 190 29.05 -4.75 -7.93
C LEU A 190 29.42 -3.55 -7.07
N LEU A 191 29.52 -3.70 -5.73
CA LEU A 191 29.92 -2.61 -4.83
C LEU A 191 31.32 -2.08 -5.17
N ARG A 192 32.29 -2.98 -5.41
CA ARG A 192 33.65 -2.57 -5.83
C ARG A 192 33.67 -1.82 -7.14
N ALA A 193 32.88 -2.28 -8.13
CA ALA A 193 32.75 -1.59 -9.42
C ALA A 193 32.17 -0.17 -9.30
N LEU A 194 31.29 0.04 -8.30
CA LEU A 194 30.67 1.32 -8.00
C LEU A 194 31.51 2.20 -7.03
N GLY A 195 32.64 1.68 -6.54
CA GLY A 195 33.46 2.38 -5.53
C GLY A 195 32.71 2.62 -4.22
N VAL A 196 31.90 1.65 -3.79
CA VAL A 196 31.13 1.71 -2.55
C VAL A 196 31.82 0.90 -1.47
N GLU A 197 32.03 1.52 -0.32
CA GLU A 197 32.55 0.86 0.87
C GLU A 197 31.45 0.08 1.61
N PRO A 198 31.74 -1.02 2.32
CA PRO A 198 30.76 -1.78 3.10
C PRO A 198 29.99 -0.91 4.11
N ALA A 199 30.59 0.14 4.65
CA ALA A 199 29.96 1.07 5.58
C ALA A 199 28.87 1.94 4.94
N ASP A 200 28.88 2.08 3.60
CA ASP A 200 27.92 2.86 2.84
C ASP A 200 26.68 2.04 2.43
N THR A 201 26.60 0.79 2.87
CA THR A 201 25.44 -0.07 2.57
C THR A 201 24.30 0.16 3.56
N PRO A 202 23.03 -0.09 3.16
CA PRO A 202 22.57 -0.63 1.87
C PRO A 202 22.67 0.36 0.70
N VAL A 203 22.81 -0.18 -0.52
CA VAL A 203 22.87 0.63 -1.75
C VAL A 203 21.64 0.36 -2.61
N VAL A 204 21.02 1.43 -3.11
CA VAL A 204 19.90 1.35 -4.07
C VAL A 204 20.40 1.83 -5.43
N ILE A 205 20.20 1.00 -6.46
CA ILE A 205 20.59 1.27 -7.85
C ILE A 205 19.34 1.18 -8.72
N GLY A 206 19.03 2.25 -9.42
CA GLY A 206 17.87 2.31 -10.33
C GLY A 206 17.54 3.75 -10.68
N GLY A 207 16.61 3.96 -11.60
CA GLY A 207 16.23 5.29 -12.04
C GLY A 207 17.38 6.12 -12.62
N GLY A 208 18.45 5.46 -13.10
CA GLY A 208 19.65 6.12 -13.59
C GLY A 208 20.62 6.61 -12.52
N GLY A 209 20.41 6.27 -11.24
CA GLY A 209 21.24 6.71 -10.11
C GLY A 209 21.64 5.60 -9.15
N VAL A 210 22.59 5.94 -8.26
CA VAL A 210 23.09 5.10 -7.17
C VAL A 210 22.99 5.89 -5.87
N LEU A 211 22.25 5.37 -4.91
CA LEU A 211 22.12 5.95 -3.57
C LEU A 211 22.82 5.05 -2.54
N ARG A 212 23.58 5.66 -1.63
CA ARG A 212 24.31 4.99 -0.55
C ARG A 212 23.60 5.24 0.77
N ASN A 213 23.24 4.20 1.47
CA ASN A 213 22.47 4.20 2.72
C ASN A 213 21.31 5.22 2.72
N PRO A 214 20.40 5.18 1.71
CA PRO A 214 19.41 6.23 1.55
C PRO A 214 18.27 6.11 2.57
N SER A 215 17.64 7.24 2.83
CA SER A 215 16.31 7.31 3.43
C SER A 215 15.23 6.85 2.44
N ASN A 216 14.04 6.53 2.95
CA ASN A 216 12.89 6.22 2.08
C ASN A 216 12.52 7.41 1.18
N ALA A 217 12.69 8.64 1.65
CA ALA A 217 12.40 9.85 0.88
C ALA A 217 13.34 10.01 -0.33
N GLU A 218 14.64 9.76 -0.15
CA GLU A 218 15.61 9.79 -1.24
C GLU A 218 15.32 8.70 -2.28
N VAL A 219 14.95 7.49 -1.82
CA VAL A 219 14.54 6.41 -2.73
C VAL A 219 13.24 6.77 -3.46
N ALA A 220 12.26 7.34 -2.75
CA ALA A 220 11.01 7.81 -3.37
C ALA A 220 11.28 8.86 -4.45
N ALA A 221 12.17 9.82 -4.18
CA ALA A 221 12.56 10.84 -5.14
C ALA A 221 13.28 10.25 -6.37
N LEU A 222 14.25 9.35 -6.15
CA LEU A 222 14.97 8.67 -7.23
C LEU A 222 14.03 7.88 -8.15
N LEU A 223 13.03 7.22 -7.57
CA LEU A 223 12.08 6.37 -8.29
C LEU A 223 10.82 7.10 -8.76
N GLY A 224 10.74 8.42 -8.53
CA GLY A 224 9.59 9.22 -8.94
C GLY A 224 8.26 8.78 -8.31
N LEU A 225 8.29 8.29 -7.06
CA LEU A 225 7.10 7.84 -6.34
C LEU A 225 6.27 8.99 -5.75
N GLY A 226 6.71 10.22 -5.96
CA GLY A 226 5.99 11.44 -5.60
C GLY A 226 5.07 11.96 -6.69
N SER A 227 4.43 13.09 -6.46
CA SER A 227 3.71 13.81 -7.51
C SER A 227 4.70 14.51 -8.45
N SER A 228 4.44 14.46 -9.75
CA SER A 228 5.21 15.23 -10.74
C SER A 228 4.82 16.71 -10.63
N GLY A 229 5.74 17.57 -10.23
CA GLY A 229 5.56 19.02 -10.17
C GLY A 229 5.67 19.61 -8.76
N PRO A 230 5.79 20.96 -8.66
CA PRO A 230 5.83 21.64 -7.40
C PRO A 230 4.49 21.45 -6.65
N PRO A 231 4.50 21.32 -5.31
CA PRO A 231 3.27 21.26 -4.53
C PRO A 231 2.47 22.55 -4.76
N PRO A 232 1.13 22.49 -4.80
CA PRO A 232 0.30 23.69 -4.88
C PRO A 232 0.50 24.52 -3.61
N ALA A 233 0.39 25.81 -3.74
CA ALA A 233 0.48 26.72 -2.60
C ALA A 233 -0.62 26.43 -1.56
N LEU A 234 -1.82 26.03 -2.00
CA LEU A 234 -2.96 25.69 -1.16
C LEU A 234 -3.88 24.71 -1.90
N CYS A 235 -4.22 23.58 -1.26
CA CYS A 235 -5.22 22.62 -1.74
C CYS A 235 -6.61 22.90 -1.17
N ASP A 236 -7.65 22.43 -1.82
CA ASP A 236 -8.98 22.38 -1.19
C ASP A 236 -9.04 21.31 -0.10
N LEU A 237 -8.39 20.17 -0.37
CA LEU A 237 -8.40 19.00 0.49
C LEU A 237 -7.01 18.36 0.62
N VAL A 238 -6.50 18.31 1.85
CA VAL A 238 -5.33 17.48 2.21
C VAL A 238 -5.81 16.20 2.90
N ILE A 239 -5.32 15.06 2.48
CA ILE A 239 -5.62 13.75 3.08
C ILE A 239 -4.34 13.20 3.69
N VAL A 240 -4.36 12.89 4.99
CA VAL A 240 -3.22 12.32 5.72
C VAL A 240 -3.51 10.84 6.01
N GLY A 241 -2.79 9.96 5.31
CA GLY A 241 -2.93 8.52 5.36
C GLY A 241 -3.54 7.94 4.08
N GLY A 242 -2.84 6.99 3.49
CA GLY A 242 -3.14 6.35 2.20
C GLY A 242 -3.82 4.99 2.31
N GLY A 243 -4.47 4.68 3.45
CA GLY A 243 -5.27 3.46 3.60
C GLY A 243 -6.58 3.49 2.78
N PRO A 244 -7.46 2.47 2.90
CA PRO A 244 -8.70 2.42 2.13
C PRO A 244 -9.58 3.67 2.29
N ALA A 245 -9.66 4.25 3.50
CA ALA A 245 -10.40 5.47 3.74
C ALA A 245 -9.81 6.68 3.02
N GLY A 246 -8.48 6.86 3.12
CA GLY A 246 -7.78 7.97 2.46
C GLY A 246 -7.77 7.84 0.94
N LEU A 247 -7.60 6.63 0.39
CA LEU A 247 -7.72 6.40 -1.05
C LEU A 247 -9.13 6.67 -1.56
N ALA A 248 -10.17 6.25 -0.82
CA ALA A 248 -11.55 6.60 -1.17
C ALA A 248 -11.75 8.12 -1.15
N ALA A 249 -11.31 8.80 -0.08
CA ALA A 249 -11.37 10.26 -0.02
C ALA A 249 -10.62 10.93 -1.18
N ALA A 250 -9.45 10.40 -1.60
CA ALA A 250 -8.71 10.92 -2.74
C ALA A 250 -9.46 10.75 -4.06
N VAL A 251 -10.07 9.57 -4.29
CA VAL A 251 -10.90 9.30 -5.48
C VAL A 251 -12.09 10.25 -5.52
N TYR A 252 -12.86 10.31 -4.43
CA TYR A 252 -14.09 11.12 -4.40
C TYR A 252 -13.80 12.63 -4.38
N GLY A 253 -12.75 13.07 -3.68
CA GLY A 253 -12.33 14.48 -3.66
C GLY A 253 -11.96 14.98 -5.05
N ALA A 254 -11.04 14.29 -5.72
CA ALA A 254 -10.60 14.67 -7.05
C ALA A 254 -11.71 14.51 -8.10
N SER A 255 -12.49 13.44 -8.07
CA SER A 255 -13.62 13.27 -9.01
C SER A 255 -14.76 14.28 -8.76
N GLY A 256 -14.90 14.79 -7.54
CA GLY A 256 -15.80 15.87 -7.16
C GLY A 256 -15.28 17.27 -7.51
N GLY A 257 -14.09 17.40 -8.11
CA GLY A 257 -13.52 18.66 -8.55
C GLY A 257 -12.71 19.42 -7.50
N LEU A 258 -12.42 18.81 -6.33
CA LEU A 258 -11.55 19.41 -5.32
C LEU A 258 -10.07 19.25 -5.75
N ASP A 259 -9.30 20.30 -5.56
CA ASP A 259 -7.84 20.21 -5.60
C ASP A 259 -7.35 19.36 -4.41
N THR A 260 -7.04 18.09 -4.69
CA THR A 260 -6.85 17.05 -3.67
C THR A 260 -5.41 16.55 -3.65
N GLN A 261 -4.80 16.61 -2.47
CA GLN A 261 -3.49 15.98 -2.22
C GLN A 261 -3.58 14.99 -1.07
N ALA A 262 -3.12 13.77 -1.29
CA ALA A 262 -2.98 12.75 -0.26
C ALA A 262 -1.51 12.45 0.01
N ILE A 263 -1.16 12.33 1.29
CA ILE A 263 0.19 12.00 1.76
C ILE A 263 0.15 10.73 2.61
N ASP A 264 1.18 9.88 2.46
CA ASP A 264 1.37 8.71 3.31
C ASP A 264 2.84 8.57 3.74
N ALA A 265 3.04 8.09 4.96
CA ALA A 265 4.36 7.93 5.55
C ALA A 265 5.23 6.88 4.85
N VAL A 266 4.62 5.86 4.23
CA VAL A 266 5.34 4.71 3.65
C VAL A 266 4.84 4.38 2.25
N ALA A 267 3.54 4.05 2.10
CA ALA A 267 2.96 3.59 0.84
C ALA A 267 1.43 3.63 0.88
N PHE A 268 0.80 3.84 -0.26
CA PHE A 268 -0.65 3.76 -0.39
C PHE A 268 -1.16 2.32 -0.29
N GLY A 269 -2.34 2.16 0.34
CA GLY A 269 -3.02 0.88 0.60
C GLY A 269 -3.18 0.56 2.08
N GLY A 270 -2.37 1.18 2.96
CA GLY A 270 -2.44 0.99 4.41
C GLY A 270 -2.28 -0.47 4.82
N GLN A 271 -2.89 -0.87 5.92
CA GLN A 271 -2.87 -2.26 6.40
C GLN A 271 -3.62 -3.23 5.47
N ALA A 272 -4.68 -2.76 4.79
CA ALA A 272 -5.44 -3.60 3.86
C ALA A 272 -4.56 -4.17 2.75
N SER A 273 -3.52 -3.45 2.30
CA SER A 273 -2.62 -3.90 1.24
C SER A 273 -1.79 -5.14 1.60
N THR A 274 -1.63 -5.45 2.88
CA THR A 274 -0.91 -6.64 3.35
C THR A 274 -1.76 -7.91 3.41
N SER A 275 -3.08 -7.78 3.23
CA SER A 275 -4.00 -8.92 3.22
C SER A 275 -3.82 -9.74 1.94
N ALA A 276 -3.53 -11.04 2.09
CA ALA A 276 -3.38 -11.94 0.94
C ALA A 276 -4.67 -12.02 0.12
N ARG A 277 -5.84 -11.98 0.78
CA ARG A 277 -7.14 -12.04 0.14
C ARG A 277 -8.22 -11.34 0.96
N ILE A 278 -9.01 -10.50 0.32
CA ILE A 278 -10.20 -9.82 0.87
C ILE A 278 -11.40 -10.41 0.14
N GLU A 279 -12.21 -11.21 0.83
CA GLU A 279 -13.34 -11.95 0.24
C GLU A 279 -14.69 -11.26 0.43
N ASN A 280 -14.78 -10.38 1.42
CA ASN A 280 -16.01 -9.68 1.81
C ASN A 280 -16.09 -8.22 1.32
N TYR A 281 -15.32 -7.85 0.30
CA TYR A 281 -15.44 -6.55 -0.35
C TYR A 281 -16.36 -6.66 -1.56
N LEU A 282 -17.39 -5.82 -1.60
CA LEU A 282 -18.42 -5.84 -2.63
C LEU A 282 -17.82 -5.67 -4.04
N GLY A 283 -18.29 -6.50 -5.00
CA GLY A 283 -17.86 -6.46 -6.40
C GLY A 283 -16.77 -7.47 -6.77
N PHE A 284 -16.24 -8.23 -5.80
CA PHE A 284 -15.20 -9.23 -6.01
C PHE A 284 -15.66 -10.62 -5.53
N PRO A 285 -16.48 -11.36 -6.33
CA PRO A 285 -17.09 -12.62 -5.90
C PRO A 285 -16.08 -13.73 -5.61
N THR A 286 -14.87 -13.63 -6.17
CA THR A 286 -13.75 -14.57 -5.91
C THR A 286 -12.72 -14.02 -4.93
N GLY A 287 -13.01 -12.85 -4.30
CA GLY A 287 -12.04 -12.11 -3.52
C GLY A 287 -11.03 -11.34 -4.38
N ILE A 288 -10.26 -10.51 -3.72
CA ILE A 288 -9.17 -9.72 -4.32
C ILE A 288 -8.03 -9.61 -3.30
N SER A 289 -6.77 -9.59 -3.74
CA SER A 289 -5.68 -9.29 -2.82
C SER A 289 -5.74 -7.81 -2.37
N GLY A 290 -5.35 -7.56 -1.12
CA GLY A 290 -5.31 -6.19 -0.61
C GLY A 290 -4.38 -5.30 -1.41
N SER A 291 -3.27 -5.85 -1.88
CA SER A 291 -2.31 -5.14 -2.74
C SER A 291 -2.92 -4.74 -4.09
N GLU A 292 -3.67 -5.63 -4.73
CA GLU A 292 -4.35 -5.33 -6.00
C GLU A 292 -5.47 -4.31 -5.82
N LEU A 293 -6.27 -4.44 -4.76
CA LEU A 293 -7.33 -3.47 -4.45
C LEU A 293 -6.74 -2.06 -4.24
N ALA A 294 -5.66 -1.96 -3.46
CA ALA A 294 -4.96 -0.70 -3.23
C ALA A 294 -4.36 -0.12 -4.51
N ALA A 295 -3.74 -0.96 -5.36
CA ALA A 295 -3.19 -0.52 -6.64
C ALA A 295 -4.27 0.07 -7.56
N ARG A 296 -5.43 -0.58 -7.66
CA ARG A 296 -6.58 -0.09 -8.46
C ARG A 296 -7.10 1.25 -7.92
N ALA A 297 -7.24 1.38 -6.60
CA ALA A 297 -7.70 2.62 -5.97
C ALA A 297 -6.71 3.78 -6.15
N GLU A 298 -5.40 3.52 -6.03
CA GLU A 298 -4.35 4.50 -6.30
C GLU A 298 -4.39 5.01 -7.74
N LEU A 299 -4.49 4.10 -8.72
CA LEU A 299 -4.60 4.46 -10.13
C LEU A 299 -5.88 5.25 -10.42
N GLN A 300 -6.99 4.88 -9.77
CA GLN A 300 -8.25 5.59 -9.90
C GLN A 300 -8.16 7.03 -9.36
N ALA A 301 -7.55 7.23 -8.19
CA ALA A 301 -7.33 8.55 -7.60
C ALA A 301 -6.45 9.43 -8.52
N ARG A 302 -5.33 8.90 -9.02
CA ARG A 302 -4.45 9.60 -9.97
C ARG A 302 -5.17 9.97 -11.26
N ARG A 303 -6.01 9.07 -11.81
CA ARG A 303 -6.80 9.32 -13.02
C ARG A 303 -7.73 10.51 -12.86
N PHE A 304 -8.31 10.73 -11.68
CA PHE A 304 -9.13 11.90 -11.38
C PHE A 304 -8.32 13.16 -11.03
N GLY A 305 -6.99 13.07 -10.99
CA GLY A 305 -6.10 14.21 -10.76
C GLY A 305 -5.67 14.39 -9.29
N ALA A 306 -5.96 13.42 -8.40
CA ALA A 306 -5.41 13.47 -7.05
C ALA A 306 -3.89 13.35 -7.07
N ARG A 307 -3.20 14.20 -6.32
CA ARG A 307 -1.76 14.10 -6.09
C ARG A 307 -1.51 13.16 -4.91
N LEU A 308 -0.77 12.10 -5.15
CA LEU A 308 -0.43 11.09 -4.16
C LEU A 308 1.08 11.13 -3.88
N VAL A 309 1.46 11.42 -2.64
CA VAL A 309 2.85 11.58 -2.21
C VAL A 309 3.17 10.56 -1.13
N VAL A 310 4.17 9.72 -1.35
CA VAL A 310 4.69 8.74 -0.39
C VAL A 310 5.91 9.28 0.34
N SER A 311 6.28 8.60 1.43
CA SER A 311 7.40 9.00 2.31
C SER A 311 7.22 10.39 2.93
N ALA A 312 5.94 10.80 3.09
CA ALA A 312 5.52 12.08 3.63
C ALA A 312 4.78 11.85 4.96
N LYS A 313 5.53 11.65 6.05
CA LYS A 313 4.98 11.43 7.40
C LYS A 313 4.57 12.77 8.01
N ALA A 314 3.27 12.94 8.29
CA ALA A 314 2.79 14.09 9.06
C ALA A 314 3.35 14.05 10.49
N VAL A 315 3.87 15.18 10.97
CA VAL A 315 4.51 15.34 12.27
C VAL A 315 3.94 16.49 13.09
N GLY A 316 3.16 17.38 12.46
CA GLY A 316 2.52 18.51 13.11
C GLY A 316 1.37 19.09 12.27
N LEU A 317 0.55 19.90 12.92
CA LEU A 317 -0.55 20.64 12.33
C LEU A 317 -0.55 22.05 12.89
N ALA A 318 -0.67 23.04 12.01
CA ALA A 318 -0.90 24.42 12.41
C ALA A 318 -2.14 24.98 11.68
N ARG A 319 -2.76 25.98 12.25
CA ARG A 319 -3.80 26.76 11.57
C ARG A 319 -3.25 28.15 11.28
N GLU A 320 -3.22 28.53 10.01
CA GLU A 320 -2.65 29.78 9.52
C GLU A 320 -3.64 30.44 8.54
N ASP A 321 -3.96 31.72 8.75
CA ASP A 321 -4.75 32.54 7.81
C ASP A 321 -6.01 31.85 7.23
N GLY A 322 -6.72 31.06 8.04
CA GLY A 322 -7.94 30.37 7.64
C GLY A 322 -7.75 29.06 6.88
N HIS A 323 -6.53 28.53 6.81
CA HIS A 323 -6.21 27.21 6.26
C HIS A 323 -5.36 26.38 7.26
N TYR A 324 -5.15 25.11 6.95
CA TYR A 324 -4.35 24.18 7.73
C TYR A 324 -3.01 23.93 7.05
N ALA A 325 -1.94 24.02 7.83
CA ALA A 325 -0.59 23.66 7.45
C ALA A 325 -0.23 22.30 8.09
N VAL A 326 -0.14 21.24 7.29
CA VAL A 326 0.30 19.91 7.73
C VAL A 326 1.81 19.84 7.56
N GLU A 327 2.52 19.79 8.69
CA GLU A 327 3.98 19.64 8.71
C GLU A 327 4.36 18.19 8.41
N VAL A 328 5.33 18.01 7.51
CA VAL A 328 5.86 16.71 7.10
C VAL A 328 7.28 16.55 7.61
N ALA A 329 7.62 15.32 8.01
CA ALA A 329 9.00 14.99 8.39
C ALA A 329 9.97 15.37 7.25
N GLY A 330 11.01 16.11 7.58
CA GLY A 330 11.94 16.68 6.58
C GLY A 330 11.77 18.18 6.38
N GLY A 331 10.71 18.79 6.94
CA GLY A 331 10.47 20.23 6.96
C GLY A 331 9.57 20.77 5.86
N ASP A 332 9.04 19.89 5.00
CA ASP A 332 8.02 20.27 4.02
C ASP A 332 6.68 20.53 4.71
N VAL A 333 5.86 21.40 4.10
CA VAL A 333 4.52 21.75 4.58
C VAL A 333 3.51 21.57 3.43
N VAL A 334 2.37 20.96 3.75
CA VAL A 334 1.25 20.81 2.82
C VAL A 334 0.06 21.62 3.34
N ASN A 335 -0.34 22.64 2.58
CA ASN A 335 -1.41 23.54 2.95
C ASN A 335 -2.76 23.11 2.36
N GLY A 336 -3.81 23.11 3.18
CA GLY A 336 -5.16 22.76 2.76
C GLY A 336 -6.23 23.58 3.45
N ARG A 337 -7.29 23.89 2.73
CA ARG A 337 -8.49 24.52 3.29
C ARG A 337 -9.22 23.58 4.25
N THR A 338 -9.14 22.28 3.97
CA THR A 338 -9.68 21.19 4.78
C THR A 338 -8.70 20.04 4.86
N VAL A 339 -8.81 19.23 5.93
CA VAL A 339 -7.96 18.06 6.16
C VAL A 339 -8.83 16.83 6.47
N ILE A 340 -8.55 15.71 5.81
CA ILE A 340 -9.07 14.40 6.21
C ILE A 340 -7.93 13.59 6.82
N VAL A 341 -8.07 13.22 8.09
CA VAL A 341 -7.17 12.32 8.82
C VAL A 341 -7.64 10.88 8.60
N ALA A 342 -6.83 10.10 7.89
CA ALA A 342 -7.07 8.71 7.53
C ALA A 342 -5.86 7.81 7.88
N THR A 343 -5.11 8.20 8.94
CA THR A 343 -3.84 7.57 9.34
C THR A 343 -4.00 6.17 9.91
N GLY A 344 -5.25 5.75 10.18
CA GLY A 344 -5.58 4.43 10.67
C GLY A 344 -5.08 4.16 12.09
N ALA A 345 -5.08 2.88 12.45
CA ALA A 345 -4.59 2.42 13.75
C ALA A 345 -3.77 1.14 13.54
N GLN A 346 -2.75 0.96 14.34
CA GLN A 346 -1.96 -0.27 14.35
C GLN A 346 -2.46 -1.18 15.45
N TYR A 347 -2.74 -2.44 15.12
CA TYR A 347 -3.02 -3.45 16.14
C TYR A 347 -1.77 -3.68 17.00
N ASN A 348 -2.00 -3.75 18.32
CA ASN A 348 -0.94 -4.07 19.24
C ASN A 348 -0.51 -5.53 19.02
N ARG A 349 0.79 -5.74 18.87
CA ARG A 349 1.37 -7.05 18.60
C ARG A 349 1.83 -7.70 19.89
N LEU A 350 1.77 -9.03 19.94
CA LEU A 350 2.38 -9.77 21.04
C LEU A 350 3.91 -9.65 20.98
N PRO A 351 4.58 -9.45 22.11
CA PRO A 351 6.05 -9.34 22.16
C PRO A 351 6.70 -10.74 22.14
N VAL A 352 6.40 -11.54 21.12
CA VAL A 352 6.93 -12.89 20.97
C VAL A 352 7.78 -12.99 19.71
N ALA A 353 8.83 -13.81 19.77
CA ALA A 353 9.70 -14.04 18.61
C ALA A 353 8.93 -14.73 17.48
N GLU A 354 9.34 -14.47 16.24
CA GLU A 354 8.80 -15.08 15.01
C GLU A 354 7.30 -14.87 14.77
N LEU A 355 6.64 -13.94 15.46
CA LEU A 355 5.21 -13.64 15.27
C LEU A 355 4.88 -13.37 13.78
N GLU A 356 5.77 -12.62 13.10
CA GLU A 356 5.63 -12.24 11.68
C GLU A 356 5.53 -13.43 10.73
N ARG A 357 6.14 -14.55 11.08
CA ARG A 357 6.09 -15.78 10.30
C ARG A 357 4.69 -16.37 10.20
N TYR A 358 3.87 -16.15 11.22
CA TYR A 358 2.53 -16.70 11.33
C TYR A 358 1.43 -15.68 11.06
N GLU A 359 1.74 -14.37 10.98
CA GLU A 359 0.76 -13.32 10.70
C GLU A 359 0.11 -13.50 9.34
N GLY A 360 -1.23 -13.45 9.30
CA GLY A 360 -2.03 -13.67 8.10
C GLY A 360 -2.20 -15.15 7.69
N LEU A 361 -1.45 -16.08 8.30
CA LEU A 361 -1.58 -17.52 8.07
C LEU A 361 -2.26 -18.23 9.25
N SER A 362 -1.86 -17.92 10.47
CA SER A 362 -2.36 -18.55 11.70
C SER A 362 -2.52 -17.54 12.83
N VAL A 363 -2.00 -16.31 12.69
CA VAL A 363 -2.16 -15.23 13.68
C VAL A 363 -3.03 -14.13 13.07
N TYR A 364 -4.12 -13.79 13.74
CA TYR A 364 -5.16 -12.89 13.25
C TYR A 364 -5.48 -11.81 14.28
N TYR A 365 -5.85 -10.62 13.79
CA TYR A 365 -6.27 -9.47 14.61
C TYR A 365 -7.76 -9.14 14.44
N ALA A 366 -8.50 -9.98 13.73
CA ALA A 366 -9.93 -9.90 13.53
C ALA A 366 -10.55 -11.30 13.56
N ALA A 367 -11.83 -11.40 13.93
CA ALA A 367 -12.60 -12.65 13.90
C ALA A 367 -13.78 -12.46 12.94
N THR A 368 -13.65 -12.93 11.71
CA THR A 368 -14.69 -12.88 10.69
C THR A 368 -15.08 -14.28 10.24
N GLN A 369 -16.08 -14.38 9.37
CA GLN A 369 -16.50 -15.66 8.78
C GLN A 369 -15.34 -16.34 8.02
N SER A 370 -14.45 -15.55 7.40
CA SER A 370 -13.29 -16.09 6.69
C SER A 370 -12.33 -16.80 7.64
N GLU A 371 -11.91 -16.13 8.72
CA GLU A 371 -11.03 -16.75 9.72
C GLU A 371 -11.71 -17.92 10.44
N ALA A 372 -13.02 -17.83 10.71
CA ALA A 372 -13.77 -18.94 11.29
C ALA A 372 -13.81 -20.19 10.39
N GLN A 373 -13.87 -20.01 9.05
CA GLN A 373 -13.79 -21.12 8.10
C GLN A 373 -12.38 -21.71 8.03
N LEU A 374 -11.33 -20.86 8.08
CA LEU A 374 -9.94 -21.31 8.03
C LEU A 374 -9.55 -22.15 9.25
N CYS A 375 -10.13 -21.89 10.43
CA CYS A 375 -9.85 -22.61 11.65
C CYS A 375 -11.00 -23.58 12.08
N ALA A 376 -11.90 -23.92 11.16
CA ALA A 376 -13.00 -24.82 11.47
C ALA A 376 -12.53 -26.23 11.85
N GLY A 377 -12.94 -26.69 13.04
CA GLY A 377 -12.53 -27.98 13.57
C GLY A 377 -11.13 -28.01 14.20
N ASP A 378 -10.45 -26.90 14.27
CA ASP A 378 -9.11 -26.75 14.87
C ASP A 378 -9.16 -26.18 16.30
N PRO A 379 -8.12 -26.45 17.13
CA PRO A 379 -7.95 -25.76 18.39
C PRO A 379 -7.51 -24.30 18.14
N ILE A 380 -8.19 -23.36 18.78
CA ILE A 380 -7.87 -21.93 18.70
C ILE A 380 -7.57 -21.30 20.04
N VAL A 381 -6.76 -20.26 20.00
CA VAL A 381 -6.47 -19.44 21.17
C VAL A 381 -6.80 -17.97 20.87
N ILE A 382 -7.46 -17.32 21.80
CA ILE A 382 -7.80 -15.89 21.76
C ILE A 382 -7.09 -15.19 22.91
N VAL A 383 -6.38 -14.11 22.63
CA VAL A 383 -5.68 -13.30 23.62
C VAL A 383 -6.36 -11.95 23.76
N GLY A 384 -6.84 -11.63 24.96
CA GLY A 384 -7.44 -10.35 25.26
C GLY A 384 -8.57 -10.44 26.29
N GLY A 385 -8.71 -9.41 27.11
CA GLY A 385 -9.71 -9.35 28.19
C GLY A 385 -10.90 -8.43 27.91
N GLY A 386 -10.93 -7.73 26.76
CA GLY A 386 -11.99 -6.78 26.43
C GLY A 386 -13.15 -7.38 25.63
N ASN A 387 -14.15 -6.53 25.33
CA ASN A 387 -15.36 -6.94 24.60
C ASN A 387 -15.06 -7.58 23.24
N SER A 388 -14.06 -7.09 22.50
CA SER A 388 -13.68 -7.67 21.20
C SER A 388 -13.21 -9.12 21.32
N ALA A 389 -12.42 -9.45 22.35
CA ALA A 389 -12.00 -10.82 22.62
C ALA A 389 -13.18 -11.70 23.01
N GLY A 390 -14.09 -11.19 23.86
CA GLY A 390 -15.31 -11.89 24.24
C GLY A 390 -16.23 -12.20 23.06
N GLN A 391 -16.48 -11.23 22.21
CA GLN A 391 -17.27 -11.39 20.98
C GLN A 391 -16.62 -12.41 20.04
N ALA A 392 -15.29 -12.33 19.86
CA ALA A 392 -14.54 -13.31 19.07
C ALA A 392 -14.66 -14.73 19.64
N ALA A 393 -14.54 -14.90 20.96
CA ALA A 393 -14.70 -16.19 21.62
C ALA A 393 -16.10 -16.78 21.40
N MET A 394 -17.13 -15.93 21.53
CA MET A 394 -18.51 -16.35 21.28
C MET A 394 -18.76 -16.78 19.83
N PHE A 395 -18.17 -16.07 18.89
CA PHE A 395 -18.33 -16.36 17.47
C PHE A 395 -17.50 -17.57 17.02
N LEU A 396 -16.19 -17.56 17.29
CA LEU A 396 -15.27 -18.59 16.81
C LEU A 396 -15.49 -19.96 17.47
N SER A 397 -15.91 -20.00 18.74
CA SER A 397 -16.21 -21.25 19.45
C SER A 397 -17.33 -22.10 18.82
N GLN A 398 -18.11 -21.52 17.91
CA GLN A 398 -19.12 -22.25 17.15
C GLN A 398 -18.52 -23.10 16.02
N HIS A 399 -17.29 -22.78 15.61
CA HIS A 399 -16.59 -23.38 14.49
C HIS A 399 -15.38 -24.20 14.90
N ALA A 400 -14.70 -23.80 15.98
CA ALA A 400 -13.47 -24.40 16.48
C ALA A 400 -13.72 -25.70 17.26
N ALA A 401 -12.74 -26.61 17.27
CA ALA A 401 -12.76 -27.81 18.10
C ALA A 401 -12.64 -27.47 19.61
N SER A 402 -11.80 -26.49 19.93
CA SER A 402 -11.66 -25.92 21.28
C SER A 402 -11.26 -24.45 21.18
N CYS A 403 -11.65 -23.67 22.16
CA CYS A 403 -11.36 -22.23 22.23
C CYS A 403 -10.81 -21.89 23.63
N HIS A 404 -9.54 -21.47 23.69
CA HIS A 404 -8.96 -20.92 24.90
C HIS A 404 -8.95 -19.40 24.84
N LEU A 405 -9.59 -18.75 25.83
CA LEU A 405 -9.55 -17.31 26.01
C LEU A 405 -8.52 -16.96 27.10
N LEU A 406 -7.39 -16.39 26.69
CA LEU A 406 -6.29 -16.02 27.57
C LEU A 406 -6.40 -14.56 28.00
N ILE A 407 -6.35 -14.33 29.30
CA ILE A 407 -6.26 -12.98 29.86
C ILE A 407 -5.05 -12.86 30.80
N ARG A 408 -4.36 -11.74 30.71
CA ARG A 408 -3.20 -11.42 31.56
C ARG A 408 -3.61 -11.15 33.00
N GLY A 409 -4.83 -10.66 33.19
CA GLY A 409 -5.43 -10.41 34.51
C GLY A 409 -6.04 -11.64 35.17
N ASP A 410 -6.61 -11.45 36.34
CA ASP A 410 -7.28 -12.46 37.13
C ASP A 410 -8.80 -12.50 36.95
N ASP A 411 -9.38 -11.47 36.31
CA ASP A 411 -10.82 -11.29 36.15
C ASP A 411 -11.17 -10.63 34.82
N LEU A 412 -12.14 -11.19 34.09
CA LEU A 412 -12.73 -10.63 32.87
C LEU A 412 -13.52 -9.33 33.13
N GLY A 413 -14.12 -9.22 34.34
CA GLY A 413 -15.01 -8.12 34.69
C GLY A 413 -14.37 -6.74 34.71
N LYS A 414 -13.02 -6.68 34.64
CA LYS A 414 -12.29 -5.41 34.60
C LYS A 414 -12.46 -4.65 33.29
N SER A 415 -12.69 -5.36 32.14
CA SER A 415 -12.71 -4.76 30.82
C SER A 415 -13.72 -5.36 29.84
N MET A 416 -14.49 -6.37 30.30
CA MET A 416 -15.51 -7.04 29.48
C MET A 416 -16.90 -6.80 30.07
N SER A 417 -17.87 -6.55 29.20
CA SER A 417 -19.27 -6.36 29.57
C SER A 417 -19.84 -7.62 30.28
N ARG A 418 -20.63 -7.43 31.32
CA ARG A 418 -21.19 -8.53 32.12
C ARG A 418 -21.96 -9.56 31.28
N TYR A 419 -22.76 -9.11 30.33
CA TYR A 419 -23.50 -10.01 29.46
C TYR A 419 -22.61 -10.98 28.66
N LEU A 420 -21.44 -10.51 28.16
CA LEU A 420 -20.47 -11.37 27.44
C LEU A 420 -19.85 -12.39 28.38
N ILE A 421 -19.52 -11.99 29.60
CA ILE A 421 -18.98 -12.89 30.61
C ILE A 421 -19.99 -14.00 30.90
N ASP A 422 -21.25 -13.64 31.18
CA ASP A 422 -22.33 -14.59 31.44
C ASP A 422 -22.57 -15.55 30.25
N GLU A 423 -22.38 -15.11 29.03
CA GLU A 423 -22.49 -15.95 27.83
C GLU A 423 -21.28 -16.88 27.67
N ILE A 424 -20.07 -16.40 27.92
CA ILE A 424 -18.83 -17.20 27.86
C ILE A 424 -18.89 -18.30 28.90
N GLU A 425 -19.30 -18.00 30.16
CA GLU A 425 -19.44 -18.96 31.23
C GLU A 425 -20.43 -20.10 30.92
N ARG A 426 -21.42 -19.85 30.08
CA ARG A 426 -22.41 -20.87 29.64
C ARG A 426 -21.93 -21.71 28.45
N ARG A 427 -20.75 -21.41 27.87
CA ARG A 427 -20.20 -22.10 26.71
C ARG A 427 -19.10 -23.09 27.08
N PRO A 428 -19.36 -24.39 27.14
CA PRO A 428 -18.35 -25.39 27.52
C PRO A 428 -17.18 -25.49 26.53
N GLN A 429 -17.36 -24.98 25.28
CA GLN A 429 -16.28 -24.94 24.27
C GLN A 429 -15.26 -23.83 24.54
N VAL A 430 -15.58 -22.82 25.37
CA VAL A 430 -14.69 -21.72 25.70
C VAL A 430 -14.10 -21.94 27.09
N GLN A 431 -12.80 -22.15 27.16
CA GLN A 431 -12.06 -22.22 28.42
C GLN A 431 -11.33 -20.90 28.69
N VAL A 432 -11.70 -20.22 29.77
CA VAL A 432 -11.01 -18.98 30.17
C VAL A 432 -9.78 -19.32 31.02
N LEU A 433 -8.60 -18.87 30.58
CA LEU A 433 -7.33 -19.03 31.25
C LEU A 433 -6.84 -17.66 31.74
N THR A 434 -7.00 -17.44 33.04
CA THR A 434 -6.58 -16.20 33.70
C THR A 434 -5.10 -16.22 34.06
N ASN A 435 -4.50 -15.05 34.26
CA ASN A 435 -3.09 -14.89 34.59
C ASN A 435 -2.16 -15.62 33.57
N ARG A 436 -2.49 -15.55 32.26
CA ARG A 436 -1.71 -16.19 31.21
C ARG A 436 -1.25 -15.17 30.17
N GLU A 437 -0.02 -15.35 29.74
CA GLU A 437 0.61 -14.54 28.69
C GLU A 437 1.31 -15.46 27.69
N VAL A 438 1.15 -15.18 26.41
CA VAL A 438 1.84 -15.92 25.33
C VAL A 438 3.30 -15.48 25.29
N VAL A 439 4.23 -16.43 25.35
CA VAL A 439 5.67 -16.18 25.35
C VAL A 439 6.43 -16.90 24.23
N GLY A 440 5.75 -17.77 23.47
CA GLY A 440 6.36 -18.48 22.35
C GLY A 440 5.32 -19.05 21.38
N LEU A 441 5.75 -19.26 20.16
CA LEU A 441 4.98 -19.87 19.06
C LEU A 441 5.77 -21.06 18.51
N THR A 442 5.09 -22.14 18.17
CA THR A 442 5.71 -23.37 17.65
C THR A 442 4.96 -23.85 16.41
N GLY A 443 5.70 -24.26 15.37
CA GLY A 443 5.18 -24.82 14.11
C GLY A 443 6.17 -24.62 12.96
N GLU A 444 6.09 -25.45 11.91
CA GLU A 444 6.97 -25.34 10.74
C GLU A 444 6.41 -24.39 9.67
N SER A 445 5.32 -24.76 9.02
CA SER A 445 4.67 -23.95 7.96
C SER A 445 3.45 -23.16 8.45
N ALA A 446 2.85 -23.60 9.55
CA ALA A 446 1.72 -22.99 10.21
C ALA A 446 1.85 -23.16 11.72
N LEU A 447 1.09 -22.42 12.51
CA LEU A 447 1.07 -22.56 13.95
C LEU A 447 0.55 -23.94 14.34
N GLU A 448 1.19 -24.58 15.31
CA GLU A 448 0.82 -25.88 15.87
C GLU A 448 0.54 -25.80 17.37
N ALA A 449 1.31 -24.98 18.05
CA ALA A 449 1.14 -24.75 19.49
C ALA A 449 1.63 -23.36 19.90
N ILE A 450 1.21 -22.91 21.07
CA ILE A 450 1.73 -21.72 21.73
C ILE A 450 2.28 -22.08 23.10
N THR A 451 3.36 -21.42 23.51
CA THR A 451 3.84 -21.48 24.89
C THR A 451 3.24 -20.33 25.68
N VAL A 452 2.58 -20.63 26.78
CA VAL A 452 2.06 -19.62 27.69
C VAL A 452 2.77 -19.69 29.04
N THR A 453 2.88 -18.54 29.70
CA THR A 453 3.41 -18.46 31.08
C THR A 453 2.33 -17.95 32.01
N HIS A 454 2.31 -18.50 33.22
CA HIS A 454 1.47 -17.99 34.29
C HIS A 454 2.13 -16.75 34.92
N THR A 455 1.49 -15.60 34.84
CA THR A 455 2.08 -14.29 35.21
C THR A 455 2.46 -14.15 36.68
N ARG A 456 1.90 -14.97 37.58
CA ARG A 456 2.19 -14.92 39.01
C ARG A 456 3.19 -16.00 39.48
N THR A 457 3.14 -17.20 38.90
CA THR A 457 4.01 -18.33 39.33
C THR A 457 5.22 -18.51 38.41
N GLY A 458 5.15 -18.03 37.17
CA GLY A 458 6.19 -18.26 36.18
C GLY A 458 6.13 -19.62 35.48
N ASP A 459 5.16 -20.47 35.86
CA ASP A 459 4.99 -21.78 35.24
C ASP A 459 4.68 -21.64 33.76
N ARG A 460 5.27 -22.53 32.97
CA ARG A 460 5.06 -22.57 31.51
C ARG A 460 4.30 -23.83 31.13
N GLU A 461 3.39 -23.68 30.19
CA GLU A 461 2.67 -24.78 29.57
C GLU A 461 2.56 -24.56 28.05
N GLU A 462 2.44 -25.65 27.30
CA GLU A 462 2.21 -25.62 25.87
C GLU A 462 0.72 -25.92 25.59
N LEU A 463 0.07 -25.07 24.82
CA LEU A 463 -1.31 -25.23 24.41
C LEU A 463 -1.37 -25.47 22.90
N PRO A 464 -2.09 -26.52 22.43
CA PRO A 464 -2.32 -26.73 21.00
C PRO A 464 -3.09 -25.53 20.43
N ALA A 465 -2.61 -24.99 19.31
CA ALA A 465 -3.24 -23.85 18.65
C ALA A 465 -2.91 -23.88 17.16
N ARG A 466 -3.91 -24.04 16.32
CA ARG A 466 -3.78 -23.89 14.87
C ARG A 466 -4.08 -22.46 14.43
N ALA A 467 -4.79 -21.70 15.26
CA ALA A 467 -5.01 -20.27 15.04
C ALA A 467 -4.92 -19.50 16.37
N LEU A 468 -4.29 -18.33 16.31
CA LEU A 468 -4.11 -17.40 17.42
C LEU A 468 -4.76 -16.07 17.06
N PHE A 469 -5.74 -15.64 17.85
CA PHE A 469 -6.46 -14.38 17.66
C PHE A 469 -6.01 -13.37 18.72
N VAL A 470 -5.52 -12.20 18.29
CA VAL A 470 -4.91 -11.21 19.17
C VAL A 470 -5.80 -9.97 19.28
N PHE A 471 -6.45 -9.79 20.46
CA PHE A 471 -7.33 -8.66 20.76
C PHE A 471 -6.83 -7.87 21.98
N ILE A 472 -5.58 -7.41 21.90
CA ILE A 472 -4.94 -6.63 22.97
C ILE A 472 -4.96 -5.12 22.70
N GLY A 473 -5.90 -4.68 21.86
CA GLY A 473 -6.12 -3.29 21.50
C GLY A 473 -5.42 -2.87 20.22
N ALA A 474 -5.62 -1.61 19.88
CA ALA A 474 -4.98 -0.94 18.74
C ALA A 474 -4.60 0.48 19.17
N SER A 475 -3.55 1.02 18.59
CA SER A 475 -3.07 2.38 18.83
C SER A 475 -3.22 3.22 17.55
N PRO A 476 -3.97 4.31 17.58
CA PRO A 476 -4.12 5.16 16.42
C PRO A 476 -2.84 5.99 16.17
N HIS A 477 -2.60 6.36 14.91
CA HIS A 477 -1.48 7.22 14.53
C HIS A 477 -1.89 8.70 14.60
N THR A 478 -2.06 9.22 15.83
CA THR A 478 -2.62 10.56 16.12
C THR A 478 -1.72 11.46 16.95
N ASP A 479 -0.52 11.03 17.33
CA ASP A 479 0.38 11.79 18.22
C ASP A 479 0.68 13.20 17.70
N TRP A 480 0.75 13.37 16.38
CA TRP A 480 1.00 14.66 15.71
C TRP A 480 -0.17 15.65 15.81
N LEU A 481 -1.33 15.19 16.27
CA LEU A 481 -2.55 15.98 16.45
C LEU A 481 -2.84 16.32 17.93
N ARG A 482 -1.97 15.90 18.86
CA ARG A 482 -2.18 16.17 20.29
C ARG A 482 -2.27 17.67 20.56
N GLY A 483 -3.35 18.06 21.26
CA GLY A 483 -3.61 19.46 21.58
C GLY A 483 -4.29 20.28 20.47
N HIS A 484 -4.49 19.69 19.28
CA HIS A 484 -5.23 20.32 18.18
C HIS A 484 -6.68 19.83 18.06
N VAL A 485 -6.91 18.54 18.29
CA VAL A 485 -8.24 17.91 18.19
C VAL A 485 -8.52 17.04 19.42
N ALA A 486 -9.79 16.88 19.75
CA ALA A 486 -10.22 16.05 20.86
C ALA A 486 -10.01 14.55 20.57
N MET A 487 -9.56 13.81 21.58
CA MET A 487 -9.27 12.38 21.53
C MET A 487 -9.91 11.67 22.72
N ASP A 488 -10.18 10.38 22.56
CA ASP A 488 -10.51 9.52 23.68
C ASP A 488 -9.27 9.11 24.51
N ASP A 489 -9.48 8.37 25.61
CA ASP A 489 -8.41 7.93 26.52
C ASP A 489 -7.37 7.00 25.84
N HIS A 490 -7.70 6.46 24.66
CA HIS A 490 -6.83 5.60 23.85
C HIS A 490 -6.15 6.34 22.69
N GLY A 491 -6.44 7.64 22.53
CA GLY A 491 -5.87 8.48 21.48
C GLY A 491 -6.65 8.46 20.15
N PHE A 492 -7.80 7.78 20.06
CA PHE A 492 -8.65 7.84 18.87
C PHE A 492 -9.36 9.19 18.78
N LEU A 493 -9.49 9.70 17.56
CA LEU A 493 -10.12 11.01 17.32
C LEU A 493 -11.63 10.97 17.59
N LEU A 494 -12.14 11.91 18.36
CA LEU A 494 -13.57 12.10 18.56
C LEU A 494 -14.17 12.83 17.35
N THR A 495 -15.35 12.40 16.89
CA THR A 495 -16.03 12.99 15.74
C THR A 495 -17.52 13.19 16.00
N GLY A 496 -18.10 14.19 15.33
CA GLY A 496 -19.53 14.42 15.31
C GLY A 496 -20.15 14.50 16.71
N ARG A 497 -20.99 13.54 17.07
CA ARG A 497 -21.74 13.52 18.34
C ARG A 497 -20.91 13.24 19.56
N ASP A 498 -19.74 12.60 19.37
CA ASP A 498 -18.85 12.23 20.47
C ASP A 498 -17.98 13.42 20.90
N VAL A 499 -17.98 14.51 20.11
CA VAL A 499 -17.35 15.77 20.50
C VAL A 499 -18.27 16.53 21.47
N LEU A 500 -17.86 16.60 22.73
CA LEU A 500 -18.56 17.34 23.75
C LEU A 500 -18.27 18.84 23.63
N GLY A 501 -19.19 19.69 24.13
CA GLY A 501 -19.05 21.15 24.06
C GLY A 501 -17.76 21.71 24.66
N GLU A 502 -17.20 21.04 25.69
CA GLU A 502 -15.92 21.38 26.30
C GLU A 502 -14.69 21.11 25.41
N HIS A 503 -14.86 20.28 24.37
CA HIS A 503 -13.82 19.93 23.41
C HIS A 503 -13.90 20.71 22.11
N LEU A 504 -14.96 21.54 21.93
CA LEU A 504 -15.08 22.35 20.73
C LEU A 504 -13.98 23.42 20.70
N ALA A 505 -13.41 23.64 19.52
CA ALA A 505 -12.47 24.73 19.32
C ALA A 505 -13.12 26.08 19.65
N ALA A 506 -12.36 27.02 20.22
CA ALA A 506 -12.87 28.32 20.64
C ALA A 506 -13.51 29.16 19.50
N HIS A 507 -13.19 28.82 18.26
CA HIS A 507 -13.71 29.46 17.05
C HIS A 507 -14.81 28.65 16.33
N ALA A 508 -15.23 27.49 16.91
CA ALA A 508 -16.30 26.66 16.34
C ALA A 508 -17.67 27.34 16.63
N GLU A 509 -18.32 27.79 15.58
CA GLU A 509 -19.65 28.45 15.69
C GLU A 509 -20.80 27.44 15.70
N GLU A 510 -20.57 26.24 15.15
CA GLU A 510 -21.55 25.17 14.97
C GLU A 510 -21.07 23.82 15.51
N ARG A 511 -22.01 22.90 15.69
CA ARG A 511 -21.66 21.49 16.00
C ARG A 511 -20.96 20.84 14.83
N PRO A 512 -19.96 19.96 15.10
CA PRO A 512 -19.26 19.23 14.06
C PRO A 512 -20.21 18.37 13.21
N PHE A 513 -19.92 18.23 11.93
CA PHE A 513 -20.54 17.24 11.07
C PHE A 513 -20.18 15.81 11.53
N PHE A 514 -20.87 14.82 11.01
CA PHE A 514 -20.79 13.43 11.48
C PHE A 514 -19.35 12.88 11.60
N LEU A 515 -18.47 13.15 10.65
CA LEU A 515 -17.05 12.73 10.67
C LEU A 515 -16.07 13.87 10.97
N GLU A 516 -16.59 15.06 11.28
CA GLU A 516 -15.77 16.21 11.63
C GLU A 516 -15.32 16.13 13.08
N THR A 517 -14.08 16.52 13.34
CA THR A 517 -13.48 16.55 14.68
C THR A 517 -13.94 17.76 15.48
N SER A 518 -13.32 18.00 16.62
CA SER A 518 -13.52 19.22 17.41
C SER A 518 -13.03 20.51 16.72
N GLU A 519 -12.19 20.38 15.71
CA GLU A 519 -11.65 21.48 14.91
C GLU A 519 -12.39 21.54 13.57
N PRO A 520 -13.11 22.65 13.26
CA PRO A 520 -13.88 22.79 12.01
C PRO A 520 -13.00 22.64 10.76
N GLY A 521 -13.45 21.83 9.80
CA GLY A 521 -12.69 21.57 8.57
C GLY A 521 -11.66 20.43 8.67
N ILE A 522 -11.51 19.81 9.86
CA ILE A 522 -10.72 18.60 10.05
C ILE A 522 -11.66 17.42 10.26
N PHE A 523 -11.56 16.42 9.39
CA PHE A 523 -12.36 15.20 9.42
C PHE A 523 -11.50 13.99 9.76
N ALA A 524 -12.08 12.97 10.41
CA ALA A 524 -11.39 11.72 10.71
C ALA A 524 -12.19 10.53 10.18
N VAL A 525 -11.53 9.63 9.43
CA VAL A 525 -12.16 8.51 8.74
C VAL A 525 -11.37 7.23 8.89
N GLY A 526 -12.05 6.10 8.86
CA GLY A 526 -11.46 4.77 9.03
C GLY A 526 -11.02 4.52 10.47
N ASP A 527 -10.02 3.68 10.65
CA ASP A 527 -9.65 3.12 11.95
C ASP A 527 -9.10 4.14 12.96
N VAL A 528 -8.86 5.38 12.55
CA VAL A 528 -8.25 6.44 13.37
C VAL A 528 -9.24 7.11 14.32
N HIS A 529 -10.56 7.05 14.04
CA HIS A 529 -11.56 7.67 14.91
C HIS A 529 -12.18 6.69 15.91
N SER A 530 -12.63 7.21 17.02
CA SER A 530 -13.29 6.45 18.09
C SER A 530 -14.59 5.81 17.58
N GLY A 531 -14.87 4.58 17.97
CA GLY A 531 -16.06 3.85 17.54
C GLY A 531 -16.03 3.32 16.10
N SER A 532 -14.93 3.46 15.37
CA SER A 532 -14.81 3.00 13.97
C SER A 532 -15.01 1.49 13.83
N ILE A 533 -15.69 1.10 12.74
CA ILE A 533 -15.83 -0.31 12.35
C ILE A 533 -14.63 -0.67 11.47
N LYS A 534 -13.71 -1.49 12.02
CA LYS A 534 -12.45 -1.86 11.37
C LYS A 534 -12.67 -2.84 10.20
N ARG A 535 -13.17 -2.30 9.09
CA ARG A 535 -13.48 -2.99 7.82
C ARG A 535 -13.11 -2.12 6.63
N VAL A 536 -12.58 -2.73 5.59
CA VAL A 536 -12.25 -2.03 4.34
C VAL A 536 -13.46 -1.31 3.77
N ALA A 537 -14.62 -1.95 3.72
CA ALA A 537 -15.84 -1.36 3.18
C ALA A 537 -16.33 -0.15 4.02
N SER A 538 -16.26 -0.24 5.36
CA SER A 538 -16.62 0.88 6.24
C SER A 538 -15.67 2.06 6.04
N ALA A 539 -14.37 1.81 6.02
CA ALA A 539 -13.34 2.82 5.78
C ALA A 539 -13.54 3.55 4.43
N VAL A 540 -13.83 2.79 3.35
CA VAL A 540 -14.14 3.36 2.03
C VAL A 540 -15.41 4.20 2.06
N GLY A 541 -16.46 3.72 2.74
CA GLY A 541 -17.72 4.47 2.91
C GLY A 541 -17.53 5.78 3.66
N GLU A 542 -16.77 5.76 4.75
CA GLU A 542 -16.46 6.97 5.54
C GLU A 542 -15.62 7.97 4.74
N GLY A 543 -14.59 7.51 4.00
CA GLY A 543 -13.79 8.36 3.13
C GLY A 543 -14.64 9.09 2.08
N SER A 544 -15.59 8.38 1.45
CA SER A 544 -16.55 8.95 0.51
C SER A 544 -17.48 9.98 1.17
N MET A 545 -18.03 9.63 2.34
CA MET A 545 -18.95 10.48 3.08
C MET A 545 -18.26 11.77 3.56
N ALA A 546 -17.04 11.67 4.06
CA ALA A 546 -16.27 12.83 4.51
C ALA A 546 -16.06 13.85 3.40
N VAL A 547 -15.82 13.42 2.16
CA VAL A 547 -15.68 14.34 1.01
C VAL A 547 -16.97 15.13 0.78
N GLN A 548 -18.14 14.51 0.93
CA GLN A 548 -19.42 15.23 0.82
C GLN A 548 -19.54 16.30 1.92
N LEU A 549 -19.08 16.01 3.13
CA LEU A 549 -19.07 16.97 4.24
C LEU A 549 -18.02 18.07 4.03
N VAL A 550 -16.88 17.75 3.43
CA VAL A 550 -15.87 18.74 3.00
C VAL A 550 -16.48 19.75 2.03
N HIS A 551 -17.22 19.29 1.00
CA HIS A 551 -17.92 20.21 0.09
C HIS A 551 -18.89 21.15 0.83
N GLN A 552 -19.63 20.64 1.81
CA GLN A 552 -20.53 21.45 2.62
C GLN A 552 -19.76 22.49 3.43
N ARG A 553 -18.64 22.11 4.03
CA ARG A 553 -17.79 23.01 4.83
C ARG A 553 -17.17 24.10 3.96
N LEU A 554 -16.65 23.77 2.78
CA LEU A 554 -16.08 24.72 1.84
C LEU A 554 -17.12 25.69 1.25
N ALA A 555 -18.38 25.28 1.15
CA ALA A 555 -19.46 26.13 0.67
C ALA A 555 -20.02 27.08 1.76
N ALA A 556 -19.78 26.77 3.04
CA ALA A 556 -20.24 27.58 4.17
C ALA A 556 -19.21 28.64 4.62
N GLY A 557 -17.95 28.51 4.26
CA GLY A 557 -16.85 29.46 4.53
C GLY A 557 -16.33 30.10 3.27
#